data_98482dc7a53a9de491b4a5d4cb678bdc
#
_entry.id   98482dc7a53a9de491b4a5d4cb678bdc
#
_cell.length_a   1.000
_cell.length_b   1.000
_cell.length_c   1.000
_cell.angle_alpha   90.00
_cell.angle_beta   90.00
_cell.angle_gamma   90.00
#
_symmetry.space_group_name_H-M   'P 1'
#
loop_
_entity.id
_entity.type
_entity.pdbx_description
1 polymer ?
#
loop_
_entity_poly.entity_id
_entity_poly.type
_entity_poly.pdbx_seq_one_letter_code
_entity_poly.pdbx_strand_id
1 'polypeptide(L)'
;MGASFRNMGQILELAGCDLLTISPGLLGELKASTATVTKKLDLETAKKDPIAKLPLDEKSFRFLLNEDAMATEKLAEGIRLFSADIVKLEKKILAKL
;
A
#
# COMPACT_ATOMS: atom_id res chain seq x y z
N MET A 1 1.71 -6.91 5.36
CA MET A 1 1.58 -7.54 4.03
C MET A 1 1.97 -6.52 2.96
N GLY A 2 2.89 -6.88 2.03
CA GLY A 2 3.23 -6.07 0.86
C GLY A 2 2.34 -6.42 -0.33
N ALA A 3 1.99 -5.42 -1.16
CA ALA A 3 1.14 -5.60 -2.33
C ALA A 3 1.42 -4.54 -3.39
N SER A 4 0.75 -4.66 -4.54
CA SER A 4 0.77 -3.66 -5.63
C SER A 4 2.16 -3.40 -6.23
N PHE A 5 2.96 -4.42 -6.32
CA PHE A 5 4.30 -4.34 -6.92
C PHE A 5 4.27 -3.99 -8.41
N ARG A 6 5.22 -3.19 -8.85
CA ARG A 6 5.39 -2.77 -10.24
C ARG A 6 6.58 -3.47 -10.94
N ASN A 7 7.51 -3.99 -10.18
CA ASN A 7 8.69 -4.71 -10.70
C ASN A 7 9.22 -5.70 -9.66
N MET A 8 10.06 -6.62 -10.13
CA MET A 8 10.67 -7.67 -9.31
C MET A 8 11.58 -7.09 -8.20
N GLY A 9 12.27 -5.98 -8.46
CA GLY A 9 13.17 -5.35 -7.48
C GLY A 9 12.43 -4.94 -6.20
N GLN A 10 11.22 -4.40 -6.31
CA GLN A 10 10.40 -4.05 -5.14
C GLN A 10 10.04 -5.28 -4.29
N ILE A 11 9.82 -6.43 -4.92
CA ILE A 11 9.53 -7.69 -4.21
C ILE A 11 10.76 -8.16 -3.46
N LEU A 12 11.93 -8.13 -4.11
CA LEU A 12 13.19 -8.57 -3.53
C LEU A 12 13.62 -7.70 -2.34
N GLU A 13 13.32 -6.40 -2.34
CA GLU A 13 13.57 -5.53 -1.19
C GLU A 13 12.68 -5.88 0.02
N LEU A 14 11.59 -6.59 -0.16
CA LEU A 14 10.75 -7.11 0.91
C LEU A 14 10.99 -8.59 1.21
N ALA A 15 12.10 -9.16 0.75
CA ALA A 15 12.44 -10.55 1.05
C ALA A 15 12.60 -10.77 2.56
N GLY A 16 11.78 -11.63 3.14
CA GLY A 16 11.64 -11.85 4.59
C GLY A 16 10.34 -11.33 5.19
N CYS A 17 9.51 -10.62 4.40
CA CYS A 17 8.16 -10.24 4.83
C CYS A 17 7.25 -11.46 4.88
N ASP A 18 6.40 -11.53 5.91
CA ASP A 18 5.52 -12.69 6.15
C ASP A 18 4.53 -12.96 5.02
N LEU A 19 3.95 -11.90 4.44
CA LEU A 19 2.92 -11.99 3.42
C LEU A 19 3.16 -11.00 2.29
N LEU A 20 3.15 -11.48 1.05
CA LEU A 20 3.25 -10.68 -0.17
C LEU A 20 2.16 -11.09 -1.15
N THR A 21 1.44 -10.13 -1.70
CA THR A 21 0.54 -10.35 -2.83
C THR A 21 1.25 -9.95 -4.12
N ILE A 22 1.58 -10.94 -4.95
CA ILE A 22 2.38 -10.76 -6.16
C ILE A 22 1.54 -11.18 -7.37
N SER A 23 1.58 -10.39 -8.45
CA SER A 23 0.89 -10.72 -9.69
C SER A 23 1.51 -11.95 -10.36
N PRO A 24 0.72 -12.74 -11.13
CA PRO A 24 1.25 -13.91 -11.85
C PRO A 24 2.41 -13.59 -12.79
N GLY A 25 2.41 -12.43 -13.44
CA GLY A 25 3.50 -11.99 -14.31
C GLY A 25 4.82 -11.85 -13.54
N LEU A 26 4.81 -11.11 -12.42
CA LEU A 26 6.00 -10.95 -11.58
C LEU A 26 6.45 -12.25 -10.91
N LEU A 27 5.53 -13.17 -10.59
CA LEU A 27 5.89 -14.51 -10.14
C LEU A 27 6.62 -15.31 -11.24
N GLY A 28 6.20 -15.16 -12.50
CA GLY A 28 6.88 -15.74 -13.64
C GLY A 28 8.29 -15.21 -13.81
N GLU A 29 8.49 -13.89 -13.69
CA GLU A 29 9.80 -13.25 -13.73
C GLU A 29 10.72 -13.75 -12.61
N LEU A 30 10.20 -13.82 -11.37
CA LEU A 30 10.94 -14.35 -10.22
C LEU A 30 11.36 -15.82 -10.45
N LYS A 31 10.45 -16.65 -11.00
CA LYS A 31 10.72 -18.05 -11.29
C LYS A 31 11.80 -18.22 -12.36
N ALA A 32 11.84 -17.33 -13.36
CA ALA A 32 12.84 -17.35 -14.42
C ALA A 32 14.19 -16.77 -13.99
N SER A 33 14.24 -16.02 -12.90
CA SER A 33 15.47 -15.42 -12.38
C SER A 33 16.36 -16.47 -11.73
N THR A 34 17.65 -16.41 -12.05
CA THR A 34 18.70 -17.21 -11.41
C THR A 34 19.51 -16.42 -10.38
N ALA A 35 19.12 -15.16 -10.13
CA ALA A 35 19.81 -14.30 -9.17
C ALA A 35 19.61 -14.81 -7.73
N THR A 36 20.65 -14.71 -6.93
CA THR A 36 20.59 -15.05 -5.50
C THR A 36 19.68 -14.09 -4.77
N VAL A 37 18.68 -14.63 -4.06
CA VAL A 37 17.78 -13.84 -3.21
C VAL A 37 18.36 -13.73 -1.81
N THR A 38 18.68 -12.51 -1.40
CA THR A 38 19.14 -12.22 -0.03
C THR A 38 17.97 -11.79 0.84
N LYS A 39 17.82 -12.36 2.03
CA LYS A 39 16.85 -11.91 3.02
C LYS A 39 17.15 -10.47 3.43
N LYS A 40 16.22 -9.56 3.19
CA LYS A 40 16.32 -8.12 3.48
C LYS A 40 15.68 -7.74 4.81
N LEU A 41 14.54 -8.35 5.11
CA LEU A 41 13.78 -8.07 6.32
C LEU A 41 14.02 -9.15 7.36
N ASP A 42 14.41 -8.73 8.55
CA ASP A 42 14.61 -9.59 9.71
C ASP A 42 14.03 -8.93 10.96
N LEU A 43 13.25 -9.71 11.71
CA LEU A 43 12.51 -9.22 12.88
C LEU A 43 13.45 -8.65 13.96
N GLU A 44 14.56 -9.33 14.22
CA GLU A 44 15.49 -8.90 15.28
C GLU A 44 16.27 -7.64 14.89
N THR A 45 16.58 -7.50 13.61
CA THR A 45 17.19 -6.28 13.07
C THR A 45 16.18 -5.12 13.11
N ALA A 46 14.95 -5.34 12.67
CA ALA A 46 13.89 -4.33 12.65
C ALA A 46 13.55 -3.80 14.07
N LYS A 47 13.60 -4.67 15.09
CA LYS A 47 13.40 -4.25 16.49
C LYS A 47 14.51 -3.33 17.03
N LYS A 48 15.70 -3.46 16.48
CA LYS A 48 16.89 -2.69 16.90
C LYS A 48 17.06 -1.39 16.13
N ASP A 49 16.38 -1.26 15.00
CA ASP A 49 16.49 -0.09 14.13
C ASP A 49 15.44 0.97 14.54
N PRO A 50 15.86 2.06 15.21
CA PRO A 50 14.92 3.07 15.68
C PRO A 50 14.36 3.86 14.51
N ILE A 51 13.07 3.68 14.22
CA ILE A 51 12.35 4.51 13.26
C ILE A 51 11.89 5.78 13.96
N ALA A 52 12.40 6.93 13.53
CA ALA A 52 11.99 8.22 14.05
C ALA A 52 10.53 8.50 13.69
N LYS A 53 9.73 8.95 14.66
CA LYS A 53 8.38 9.43 14.40
C LYS A 53 8.43 10.70 13.56
N LEU A 54 7.57 10.78 12.54
CA LEU A 54 7.34 12.02 11.82
C LEU A 54 6.70 13.06 12.75
N PRO A 55 7.13 14.33 12.68
CA PRO A 55 6.43 15.41 13.37
C PRO A 55 5.07 15.63 12.70
N LEU A 56 3.99 15.28 13.40
CA LEU A 56 2.63 15.30 12.87
C LEU A 56 1.76 16.33 13.62
N ASP A 57 2.26 17.54 13.79
CA ASP A 57 1.40 18.68 14.11
C ASP A 57 0.50 19.00 12.89
N GLU A 58 -0.58 19.74 13.10
CA GLU A 58 -1.55 20.03 12.05
C GLU A 58 -0.90 20.66 10.79
N LYS A 59 0.00 21.59 10.98
CA LYS A 59 0.71 22.28 9.90
C LYS A 59 1.57 21.33 9.08
N SER A 60 2.40 20.52 9.75
CA SER A 60 3.28 19.55 9.11
C SER A 60 2.48 18.45 8.39
N PHE A 61 1.40 17.97 9.03
CA PHE A 61 0.53 16.96 8.41
C PHE A 61 -0.13 17.49 7.13
N ARG A 62 -0.71 18.70 7.17
CA ARG A 62 -1.36 19.31 6.00
C ARG A 62 -0.37 19.53 4.86
N PHE A 63 0.83 19.99 5.18
CA PHE A 63 1.88 20.22 4.19
C PHE A 63 2.32 18.89 3.54
N LEU A 64 2.69 17.88 4.34
CA LEU A 64 3.15 16.59 3.85
C LEU A 64 2.07 15.84 3.05
N LEU A 65 0.81 15.93 3.48
CA LEU A 65 -0.30 15.34 2.72
C LEU A 65 -0.46 16.01 1.35
N ASN A 66 -0.33 17.33 1.28
CA ASN A 66 -0.42 18.05 0.01
C ASN A 66 0.76 17.75 -0.93
N GLU A 67 1.96 17.54 -0.39
CA GLU A 67 3.13 17.14 -1.17
C GLU A 67 2.99 15.71 -1.76
N ASP A 68 2.20 14.84 -1.13
CA ASP A 68 1.87 13.52 -1.66
C ASP A 68 0.61 13.61 -2.54
N ALA A 69 0.80 13.88 -3.82
CA ALA A 69 -0.29 14.01 -4.79
C ALA A 69 -1.17 12.75 -4.84
N MET A 70 -0.59 11.55 -4.80
CA MET A 70 -1.34 10.31 -4.83
C MET A 70 -2.22 10.14 -3.59
N ALA A 71 -1.70 10.38 -2.39
CA ALA A 71 -2.47 10.29 -1.16
C ALA A 71 -3.62 11.31 -1.15
N THR A 72 -3.35 12.56 -1.52
CA THR A 72 -4.34 13.63 -1.56
C THR A 72 -5.44 13.36 -2.58
N GLU A 73 -5.08 13.06 -3.81
CA GLU A 73 -6.01 12.89 -4.92
C GLU A 73 -6.80 11.58 -4.80
N LYS A 74 -6.14 10.47 -4.52
CA LYS A 74 -6.79 9.15 -4.44
C LYS A 74 -7.66 8.99 -3.19
N LEU A 75 -7.30 9.57 -2.07
CA LEU A 75 -8.17 9.60 -0.90
C LEU A 75 -9.45 10.41 -1.19
N ALA A 76 -9.31 11.60 -1.75
CA ALA A 76 -10.46 12.44 -2.08
C ALA A 76 -11.38 11.79 -3.14
N GLU A 77 -10.80 11.17 -4.18
CA GLU A 77 -11.55 10.41 -5.18
C GLU A 77 -12.29 9.23 -4.55
N GLY A 78 -11.62 8.44 -3.72
CA GLY A 78 -12.20 7.29 -3.05
C GLY A 78 -13.38 7.66 -2.14
N ILE A 79 -13.26 8.71 -1.37
CA ILE A 79 -14.35 9.23 -0.52
C ILE A 79 -15.57 9.59 -1.38
N ARG A 80 -15.39 10.30 -2.49
CA ARG A 80 -16.50 10.66 -3.39
C ARG A 80 -17.17 9.43 -4.01
N LEU A 81 -16.39 8.46 -4.48
CA LEU A 81 -16.92 7.24 -5.08
C LEU A 81 -17.70 6.39 -4.09
N PHE A 82 -17.16 6.13 -2.92
CA PHE A 82 -17.85 5.36 -1.88
C PHE A 82 -19.10 6.07 -1.37
N SER A 83 -19.08 7.39 -1.23
CA SER A 83 -20.28 8.17 -0.89
C SER A 83 -21.38 8.00 -1.95
N ALA A 84 -21.01 8.07 -3.24
CA ALA A 84 -21.97 7.84 -4.32
C ALA A 84 -22.53 6.39 -4.32
N ASP A 85 -21.72 5.40 -3.99
CA ASP A 85 -22.14 4.01 -3.92
C ASP A 85 -23.08 3.73 -2.74
N ILE A 86 -22.86 4.32 -1.58
CA ILE A 86 -23.79 4.26 -0.44
C ILE A 86 -25.16 4.85 -0.81
N VAL A 87 -25.18 6.00 -1.46
CA VAL A 87 -26.45 6.62 -1.93
C VAL A 87 -27.18 5.72 -2.93
N LYS A 88 -26.46 5.02 -3.81
CA LYS A 88 -27.09 4.04 -4.73
C LYS A 88 -27.69 2.85 -3.98
N LEU A 89 -26.99 2.36 -2.95
CA LEU A 89 -27.49 1.26 -2.12
C LEU A 89 -28.76 1.68 -1.36
N GLU A 90 -28.74 2.83 -0.70
CA GLU A 90 -29.91 3.40 0.00
C GLU A 90 -31.12 3.50 -0.91
N LYS A 91 -30.96 4.06 -2.12
CA LYS A 91 -32.05 4.14 -3.11
C LYS A 91 -32.60 2.77 -3.50
N LYS A 92 -31.74 1.75 -3.64
CA LYS A 92 -32.18 0.38 -3.96
C LYS A 92 -32.97 -0.26 -2.81
N ILE A 93 -32.59 0.01 -1.57
CA ILE A 93 -33.31 -0.48 -0.40
C ILE A 93 -34.67 0.21 -0.30
N LEU A 94 -34.71 1.55 -0.36
CA LEU A 94 -35.93 2.33 -0.30
C LEU A 94 -36.95 1.95 -1.38
N ALA A 95 -36.48 1.58 -2.56
CA ALA A 95 -37.36 1.12 -3.65
C ALA A 95 -37.98 -0.27 -3.41
N LYS A 96 -37.60 -0.97 -2.34
CA LYS A 96 -38.14 -2.29 -1.96
C LYS A 96 -38.96 -2.27 -0.67
N LEU A 97 -39.03 -1.15 0.00
CA LEU A 97 -39.88 -0.89 1.17
C LEU A 97 -41.20 -0.31 0.73
#